data_f89d319e4fecb34b0c3587bba5dce68b
#
_entry.id   f89d319e4fecb34b0c3587bba5dce68b
#
_cell.length_a   1.000
_cell.length_b   1.000
_cell.length_c   1.000
_cell.angle_alpha   90.00
_cell.angle_beta   90.00
_cell.angle_gamma   90.00
#
_symmetry.space_group_name_H-M   'P 1'
#
loop_
_entity.id
_entity.type
_entity.pdbx_description
1 polymer ?
#
loop_
_entity_poly.entity_id
_entity_poly.type
_entity_poly.pdbx_seq_one_letter_code
_entity_poly.pdbx_strand_id
1 'polypeptide(L)'
;PDINPGDKEAEAKFKEASEAYAVLSDAQKRKQYDQFGHAAFENGGGGGAGGFDFGDMGDIFSDLFGGGGDIFGDIFGSGRRRNSNGPMRGADVRTTVRITFAESVTGTSKKIDVNLKETCTKCNGSGAKPGTQPETCGKCGGKGKIAYTQQSILGMVRNVQPCPDCHGTGKIIKEKCPDCYGTGYISTKKTIEVTIPAGIDNGQCVRIQGKGEPGTNGGARGDLLVAVMIAAEPGFERDGYNIFSNVTISYPTAVLGGEVKVKTVDGEVLYEVKPGTASGTRVRLRGKGMPTLRNKNVRGDHYITLVVDIPTKLTNEQKEALAAYDKLLTGEEKHIKKKGFFK
;
A
#
# COMPACT_ATOMS: atom_id res chain seq x y z
N PRO A 1 -12.14 7.65 25.24
CA PRO A 1 -11.34 8.87 25.25
C PRO A 1 -11.26 9.55 23.89
N ASP A 2 -11.21 8.80 22.79
CA ASP A 2 -11.08 9.37 21.43
C ASP A 2 -12.28 10.21 20.97
N ILE A 3 -13.48 9.90 21.48
CA ILE A 3 -14.72 10.63 21.17
C ILE A 3 -14.94 11.79 22.15
N ASN A 4 -14.42 11.67 23.41
CA ASN A 4 -14.58 12.65 24.46
C ASN A 4 -13.21 13.05 25.05
N PRO A 5 -12.35 13.79 24.32
CA PRO A 5 -11.02 14.16 24.80
C PRO A 5 -11.12 15.12 26.00
N GLY A 6 -10.49 14.72 27.11
CA GLY A 6 -10.44 15.51 28.34
C GLY A 6 -11.54 15.22 29.38
N ASP A 7 -12.42 14.28 29.11
CA ASP A 7 -13.45 13.83 30.09
C ASP A 7 -12.86 12.72 30.98
N LYS A 8 -12.59 13.10 32.26
CA LYS A 8 -12.03 12.20 33.28
C LYS A 8 -12.97 11.04 33.64
N GLU A 9 -14.29 11.21 33.56
CA GLU A 9 -15.23 10.13 33.82
C GLU A 9 -15.23 9.10 32.69
N ALA A 10 -15.17 9.55 31.43
CA ALA A 10 -15.06 8.67 30.27
C ALA A 10 -13.74 7.89 30.29
N GLU A 11 -12.64 8.54 30.73
CA GLU A 11 -11.33 7.89 30.89
C GLU A 11 -11.36 6.82 31.99
N ALA A 12 -11.97 7.10 33.14
CA ALA A 12 -12.09 6.16 34.24
C ALA A 12 -12.93 4.93 33.85
N LYS A 13 -14.07 5.13 33.20
CA LYS A 13 -14.92 4.02 32.70
C LYS A 13 -14.22 3.18 31.64
N PHE A 14 -13.42 3.81 30.79
CA PHE A 14 -12.62 3.08 29.81
C PHE A 14 -11.53 2.22 30.45
N LYS A 15 -10.84 2.73 31.49
CA LYS A 15 -9.86 1.96 32.27
C LYS A 15 -10.52 0.74 32.93
N GLU A 16 -11.62 0.94 33.61
CA GLU A 16 -12.39 -0.13 34.26
C GLU A 16 -12.84 -1.20 33.25
N ALA A 17 -13.38 -0.79 32.11
CA ALA A 17 -13.80 -1.72 31.05
C ALA A 17 -12.61 -2.49 30.45
N SER A 18 -11.45 -1.84 30.30
CA SER A 18 -10.23 -2.46 29.78
C SER A 18 -9.63 -3.48 30.76
N GLU A 19 -9.67 -3.20 32.06
CA GLU A 19 -9.25 -4.14 33.13
C GLU A 19 -10.17 -5.35 33.17
N ALA A 20 -11.48 -5.14 33.13
CA ALA A 20 -12.45 -6.22 33.07
C ALA A 20 -12.24 -7.13 31.84
N TYR A 21 -11.98 -6.50 30.68
CA TYR A 21 -11.69 -7.25 29.46
C TYR A 21 -10.41 -8.04 29.54
N ALA A 22 -9.34 -7.50 30.13
CA ALA A 22 -8.05 -8.18 30.31
C ALA A 22 -8.14 -9.43 31.20
N VAL A 23 -9.07 -9.44 32.16
CA VAL A 23 -9.34 -10.60 33.02
C VAL A 23 -10.25 -11.59 32.30
N LEU A 24 -11.32 -11.14 31.64
CA LEU A 24 -12.33 -12.00 31.05
C LEU A 24 -11.88 -12.66 29.73
N SER A 25 -10.96 -12.00 28.98
CA SER A 25 -10.45 -12.52 27.71
C SER A 25 -9.49 -13.71 27.86
N ASP A 26 -8.90 -13.88 29.03
CA ASP A 26 -7.99 -14.99 29.33
C ASP A 26 -8.68 -16.05 30.23
N ALA A 27 -8.80 -17.27 29.72
CA ALA A 27 -9.46 -18.37 30.42
C ALA A 27 -8.79 -18.72 31.75
N GLN A 28 -7.49 -18.51 31.93
CA GLN A 28 -6.79 -18.76 33.18
C GLN A 28 -7.03 -17.63 34.19
N LYS A 29 -6.97 -16.38 33.77
CA LYS A 29 -7.25 -15.23 34.64
C LYS A 29 -8.71 -15.19 35.04
N ARG A 30 -9.62 -15.56 34.16
CA ARG A 30 -11.04 -15.71 34.48
C ARG A 30 -11.27 -16.75 35.55
N LYS A 31 -10.65 -17.92 35.48
CA LYS A 31 -10.72 -18.95 36.52
C LYS A 31 -10.16 -18.48 37.87
N GLN A 32 -9.08 -17.69 37.85
CA GLN A 32 -8.53 -17.12 39.08
C GLN A 32 -9.46 -16.03 39.64
N TYR A 33 -10.08 -15.23 38.81
CA TYR A 33 -11.08 -14.24 39.23
C TYR A 33 -12.32 -14.92 39.80
N ASP A 34 -12.81 -16.00 39.18
CA ASP A 34 -13.97 -16.79 39.66
C ASP A 34 -13.71 -17.46 41.01
N GLN A 35 -12.44 -17.80 41.33
CA GLN A 35 -12.06 -18.45 42.58
C GLN A 35 -11.72 -17.47 43.71
N PHE A 36 -11.07 -16.36 43.41
CA PHE A 36 -10.47 -15.48 44.41
C PHE A 36 -11.01 -14.05 44.37
N GLY A 37 -11.91 -13.73 43.42
CA GLY A 37 -12.49 -12.42 43.26
C GLY A 37 -11.47 -11.33 42.88
N HIS A 38 -11.86 -10.06 43.05
CA HIS A 38 -11.04 -8.92 42.76
C HIS A 38 -9.75 -8.83 43.58
N ALA A 39 -9.77 -9.36 44.81
CA ALA A 39 -8.65 -9.37 45.74
C ALA A 39 -7.40 -10.13 45.20
N ALA A 40 -7.57 -11.04 44.25
CA ALA A 40 -6.45 -11.74 43.61
C ALA A 40 -5.59 -10.84 42.72
N PHE A 41 -6.14 -9.68 42.34
CA PHE A 41 -5.50 -8.73 41.41
C PHE A 41 -5.17 -7.38 42.09
N GLU A 42 -5.73 -7.09 43.27
CA GLU A 42 -5.45 -5.85 44.02
C GLU A 42 -4.20 -5.93 44.89
N ASN A 43 -3.83 -7.11 45.38
CA ASN A 43 -2.66 -7.26 46.22
C ASN A 43 -1.55 -8.04 45.50
N GLY A 44 -0.51 -7.36 45.06
CA GLY A 44 0.73 -7.95 44.53
C GLY A 44 1.53 -8.74 45.56
N GLY A 45 0.91 -9.69 46.29
CA GLY A 45 1.54 -10.45 47.34
C GLY A 45 1.14 -11.91 47.33
N GLY A 46 2.04 -12.78 46.87
CA GLY A 46 1.98 -14.18 47.25
C GLY A 46 2.38 -15.20 46.17
N GLY A 47 3.68 -15.40 45.99
CA GLY A 47 4.27 -16.73 45.68
C GLY A 47 4.11 -17.25 44.25
N GLY A 48 5.09 -16.99 43.41
CA GLY A 48 5.35 -17.84 42.25
C GLY A 48 5.48 -17.08 40.92
N ALA A 49 6.70 -16.68 40.56
CA ALA A 49 7.20 -16.38 39.22
C ALA A 49 6.37 -15.42 38.35
N GLY A 50 6.60 -14.12 38.49
CA GLY A 50 6.13 -13.13 37.55
C GLY A 50 5.30 -12.02 38.20
N GLY A 51 5.85 -11.28 39.17
CA GLY A 51 5.22 -10.11 39.76
C GLY A 51 5.15 -8.97 38.73
N PHE A 52 3.95 -8.63 38.31
CA PHE A 52 3.67 -7.40 37.62
C PHE A 52 3.13 -6.41 38.66
N ASP A 53 3.91 -5.37 38.94
CA ASP A 53 3.51 -4.24 39.77
C ASP A 53 2.50 -3.40 38.98
N PHE A 54 1.25 -3.35 39.47
CA PHE A 54 0.16 -2.57 38.85
C PHE A 54 0.29 -1.06 39.08
N GLY A 55 1.25 -0.61 39.89
CA GLY A 55 1.48 0.82 40.17
C GLY A 55 2.08 1.61 39.00
N ASP A 56 2.75 0.95 38.08
CA ASP A 56 3.49 1.57 36.96
C ASP A 56 2.74 1.45 35.61
N MET A 57 1.46 1.06 35.65
CA MET A 57 0.67 0.75 34.44
C MET A 57 0.27 2.00 33.65
N GLY A 58 0.40 3.19 34.22
CA GLY A 58 0.12 4.46 33.55
C GLY A 58 1.13 4.76 32.45
N ASP A 59 2.41 4.47 32.67
CA ASP A 59 3.48 4.75 31.71
C ASP A 59 3.58 3.67 30.62
N ILE A 60 3.31 2.41 30.98
CA ILE A 60 3.30 1.30 30.00
C ILE A 60 2.10 1.38 29.06
N PHE A 61 0.96 1.93 29.54
CA PHE A 61 -0.24 2.10 28.71
C PHE A 61 -0.08 3.27 27.73
N SER A 62 0.66 4.32 28.11
CA SER A 62 0.98 5.45 27.23
C SER A 62 1.92 5.07 26.10
N ASP A 63 2.89 4.18 26.36
CA ASP A 63 3.83 3.68 25.35
C ASP A 63 3.20 2.61 24.44
N LEU A 64 2.20 1.89 24.95
CA LEU A 64 1.54 0.80 24.24
C LEU A 64 0.44 1.27 23.28
N PHE A 65 -0.25 2.38 23.59
CA PHE A 65 -1.34 2.92 22.78
C PHE A 65 -0.93 4.12 21.91
N GLY A 66 0.23 4.72 22.17
CA GLY A 66 0.73 5.88 21.42
C GLY A 66 1.47 5.58 20.13
N GLY A 67 1.75 4.34 19.80
CA GLY A 67 2.54 3.99 18.61
C GLY A 67 2.34 2.58 18.10
N GLY A 68 1.55 2.42 17.06
CA GLY A 68 1.64 1.35 16.04
C GLY A 68 1.53 -0.10 16.50
N GLY A 69 0.43 -0.67 16.24
CA GLY A 69 -0.15 -2.04 16.25
C GLY A 69 0.66 -3.34 16.26
N ASP A 70 1.98 -3.38 16.44
CA ASP A 70 2.74 -4.64 16.31
C ASP A 70 3.25 -5.25 17.62
N ILE A 71 3.14 -4.57 18.75
CA ILE A 71 3.74 -5.02 20.03
C ILE A 71 2.85 -6.05 20.77
N PHE A 72 1.54 -6.02 20.52
CA PHE A 72 0.60 -6.95 21.18
C PHE A 72 0.80 -8.43 20.79
N GLY A 73 1.22 -8.68 19.56
CA GLY A 73 1.52 -10.04 19.07
C GLY A 73 2.74 -10.70 19.72
N ASP A 74 3.69 -9.90 20.17
CA ASP A 74 4.99 -10.41 20.68
C ASP A 74 4.99 -10.64 22.20
N ILE A 75 4.16 -9.92 22.98
CA ILE A 75 4.10 -10.04 24.46
C ILE A 75 3.08 -11.08 24.92
N PHE A 76 1.96 -11.25 24.20
CA PHE A 76 0.89 -12.19 24.57
C PHE A 76 0.83 -13.46 23.71
N GLY A 77 1.56 -13.53 22.61
CA GLY A 77 1.76 -14.76 21.86
C GLY A 77 2.66 -15.69 22.65
N SER A 78 2.08 -16.72 23.28
CA SER A 78 2.75 -17.77 24.07
C SER A 78 4.15 -18.04 23.53
N GLY A 79 5.17 -17.80 24.36
CA GLY A 79 6.59 -17.87 24.04
C GLY A 79 7.05 -19.15 23.36
N ARG A 80 6.73 -19.27 22.08
CA ARG A 80 7.51 -20.10 21.16
C ARG A 80 8.82 -19.35 20.95
N ARG A 81 9.82 -19.70 21.77
CA ARG A 81 11.22 -19.37 21.49
C ARG A 81 11.44 -19.61 20.00
N ARG A 82 11.43 -18.54 19.19
CA ARG A 82 11.82 -18.62 17.79
C ARG A 82 13.21 -19.21 17.77
N ASN A 83 13.28 -20.49 17.41
CA ASN A 83 14.55 -21.17 17.21
C ASN A 83 15.26 -20.39 16.11
N SER A 84 16.32 -19.65 16.43
CA SER A 84 17.04 -18.81 15.48
C SER A 84 17.65 -19.59 14.31
N ASN A 85 17.67 -20.91 14.42
CA ASN A 85 18.13 -21.87 13.40
C ASN A 85 16.96 -22.58 12.69
N GLY A 86 15.69 -22.22 12.97
CA GLY A 86 14.52 -22.77 12.28
C GLY A 86 14.38 -22.25 10.84
N PRO A 87 13.51 -22.88 10.04
CA PRO A 87 13.17 -22.40 8.71
C PRO A 87 12.63 -20.96 8.78
N MET A 88 13.26 -20.05 8.03
CA MET A 88 12.81 -18.65 7.96
C MET A 88 12.38 -18.32 6.54
N ARG A 89 11.21 -17.68 6.41
CA ARG A 89 10.69 -17.24 5.12
C ARG A 89 11.62 -16.18 4.53
N GLY A 90 11.81 -16.24 3.20
CA GLY A 90 12.55 -15.24 2.43
C GLY A 90 11.87 -13.88 2.44
N ALA A 91 12.66 -12.84 2.16
CA ALA A 91 12.17 -11.49 2.05
C ALA A 91 11.26 -11.31 0.82
N ASP A 92 10.25 -10.47 0.96
CA ASP A 92 9.44 -10.03 -0.17
C ASP A 92 10.22 -9.00 -1.00
N VAL A 93 10.16 -9.14 -2.32
CA VAL A 93 10.81 -8.23 -3.27
C VAL A 93 9.78 -7.27 -3.82
N ARG A 94 10.13 -5.98 -3.90
CA ARG A 94 9.28 -4.94 -4.47
C ARG A 94 9.84 -4.46 -5.79
N THR A 95 8.96 -4.30 -6.77
CA THR A 95 9.30 -3.74 -8.07
C THR A 95 8.13 -2.90 -8.58
N THR A 96 8.37 -2.13 -9.64
CA THR A 96 7.36 -1.24 -10.21
C THR A 96 7.19 -1.54 -11.68
N VAL A 97 5.95 -1.54 -12.16
CA VAL A 97 5.61 -1.65 -13.57
C VAL A 97 4.81 -0.44 -14.02
N ARG A 98 5.12 0.09 -15.20
CA ARG A 98 4.36 1.19 -15.81
C ARG A 98 3.41 0.63 -16.85
N ILE A 99 2.15 1.07 -16.78
CA ILE A 99 1.11 0.75 -17.75
C ILE A 99 0.45 2.05 -18.25
N THR A 100 -0.17 1.97 -19.43
CA THR A 100 -0.99 3.06 -19.95
C THR A 100 -2.35 3.10 -19.27
N PHE A 101 -3.06 4.21 -19.39
CA PHE A 101 -4.42 4.34 -18.90
C PHE A 101 -5.37 3.32 -19.55
N ALA A 102 -5.25 3.09 -20.87
CA ALA A 102 -6.04 2.10 -21.59
C ALA A 102 -5.78 0.67 -21.09
N GLU A 103 -4.52 0.31 -20.80
CA GLU A 103 -4.18 -0.98 -20.22
C GLU A 103 -4.77 -1.17 -18.82
N SER A 104 -4.94 -0.08 -18.05
CA SER A 104 -5.60 -0.15 -16.74
C SER A 104 -7.10 -0.43 -16.83
N VAL A 105 -7.75 -0.04 -17.96
CA VAL A 105 -9.16 -0.32 -18.22
C VAL A 105 -9.38 -1.78 -18.64
N THR A 106 -8.55 -2.27 -19.55
CA THR A 106 -8.74 -3.62 -20.14
C THR A 106 -8.07 -4.73 -19.33
N GLY A 107 -7.06 -4.37 -18.51
CA GLY A 107 -6.10 -5.29 -17.95
C GLY A 107 -5.04 -5.68 -18.98
N THR A 108 -3.89 -6.14 -18.53
CA THR A 108 -2.78 -6.51 -19.39
C THR A 108 -1.85 -7.51 -18.70
N SER A 109 -1.04 -8.23 -19.49
CA SER A 109 0.07 -9.02 -18.95
C SER A 109 1.38 -8.45 -19.45
N LYS A 110 2.31 -8.17 -18.52
CA LYS A 110 3.63 -7.62 -18.84
C LYS A 110 4.75 -8.49 -18.29
N LYS A 111 5.79 -8.65 -19.08
CA LYS A 111 7.03 -9.28 -18.64
C LYS A 111 7.91 -8.22 -17.99
N ILE A 112 8.31 -8.48 -16.76
CA ILE A 112 9.22 -7.61 -16.00
C ILE A 112 10.49 -8.36 -15.64
N ASP A 113 11.61 -7.67 -15.69
CA ASP A 113 12.91 -8.21 -15.28
C ASP A 113 13.17 -7.83 -13.82
N VAL A 114 13.39 -8.83 -13.00
CA VAL A 114 13.65 -8.65 -11.57
C VAL A 114 14.94 -9.33 -11.19
N ASN A 115 15.80 -8.64 -10.46
CA ASN A 115 17.01 -9.24 -9.89
C ASN A 115 16.62 -9.94 -8.58
N LEU A 116 16.74 -11.25 -8.56
CA LEU A 116 16.40 -12.07 -7.41
C LEU A 116 17.63 -12.82 -6.93
N LYS A 117 17.74 -12.99 -5.62
CA LYS A 117 18.69 -13.95 -5.07
C LYS A 117 18.16 -15.36 -5.32
N GLU A 118 19.02 -16.21 -5.85
CA GLU A 118 18.75 -17.63 -6.05
C GLU A 118 19.75 -18.45 -5.28
N THR A 119 19.33 -19.62 -4.84
CA THR A 119 20.24 -20.57 -4.20
C THR A 119 21.37 -20.93 -5.16
N CYS A 120 22.61 -20.80 -4.71
CA CYS A 120 23.77 -21.13 -5.52
C CYS A 120 23.75 -22.62 -5.89
N THR A 121 23.74 -22.92 -7.18
CA THR A 121 23.65 -24.30 -7.69
C THR A 121 24.90 -25.11 -7.43
N LYS A 122 26.06 -24.47 -7.32
CA LYS A 122 27.35 -25.17 -7.04
C LYS A 122 27.45 -25.68 -5.61
N CYS A 123 27.00 -24.89 -4.63
CA CYS A 123 27.08 -25.28 -3.24
C CYS A 123 25.71 -25.63 -2.61
N ASN A 124 24.64 -25.61 -3.39
CA ASN A 124 23.26 -25.88 -2.93
C ASN A 124 22.88 -25.08 -1.68
N GLY A 125 23.32 -23.81 -1.62
CA GLY A 125 23.02 -22.92 -0.50
C GLY A 125 23.91 -23.04 0.73
N SER A 126 24.87 -23.98 0.76
CA SER A 126 25.78 -24.16 1.89
C SER A 126 26.80 -23.04 2.06
N GLY A 127 27.13 -22.33 0.99
CA GLY A 127 28.21 -21.35 0.93
C GLY A 127 29.61 -21.94 0.91
N ALA A 128 29.75 -23.25 1.18
CA ALA A 128 31.02 -23.93 1.17
C ALA A 128 31.41 -24.41 -0.25
N LYS A 129 32.70 -24.56 -0.49
CA LYS A 129 33.20 -25.12 -1.73
C LYS A 129 32.66 -26.53 -1.97
N PRO A 130 32.32 -26.91 -3.20
CA PRO A 130 31.86 -28.25 -3.51
C PRO A 130 32.83 -29.30 -2.97
N GLY A 131 32.29 -30.31 -2.27
CA GLY A 131 33.11 -31.36 -1.60
C GLY A 131 33.50 -31.02 -0.16
N THR A 132 33.24 -29.79 0.33
CA THR A 132 33.44 -29.39 1.73
C THR A 132 32.12 -29.07 2.40
N GLN A 133 32.04 -29.18 3.72
CA GLN A 133 30.85 -28.85 4.49
C GLN A 133 31.15 -27.74 5.50
N PRO A 134 30.14 -26.88 5.79
CA PRO A 134 30.27 -25.91 6.86
C PRO A 134 30.41 -26.61 8.22
N GLU A 135 31.41 -26.23 9.01
CA GLU A 135 31.62 -26.75 10.36
C GLU A 135 30.76 -26.01 11.39
N THR A 136 30.37 -26.70 12.43
CA THR A 136 29.66 -26.05 13.56
C THR A 136 30.61 -25.09 14.27
N CYS A 137 30.14 -23.85 14.50
CA CYS A 137 30.94 -22.86 15.21
C CYS A 137 31.23 -23.31 16.65
N GLY A 138 32.50 -23.54 16.99
CA GLY A 138 32.90 -23.99 18.34
C GLY A 138 32.55 -22.99 19.44
N LYS A 139 32.61 -21.70 19.18
CA LYS A 139 32.36 -20.66 20.17
C LYS A 139 30.90 -20.56 20.63
N CYS A 140 29.95 -20.74 19.74
CA CYS A 140 28.51 -20.69 20.09
C CYS A 140 27.86 -22.07 20.07
N GLY A 141 28.58 -23.16 19.78
CA GLY A 141 28.04 -24.51 19.67
C GLY A 141 26.90 -24.62 18.65
N GLY A 142 26.96 -23.91 17.53
CA GLY A 142 25.92 -23.89 16.50
C GLY A 142 24.73 -22.96 16.78
N LYS A 143 24.66 -22.30 17.93
CA LYS A 143 23.54 -21.47 18.34
C LYS A 143 23.49 -20.10 17.60
N GLY A 144 24.57 -19.66 16.99
CA GLY A 144 24.68 -18.35 16.33
C GLY A 144 24.74 -17.16 17.28
N LYS A 145 24.44 -17.34 18.56
CA LYS A 145 24.38 -16.27 19.58
C LYS A 145 25.17 -16.68 20.80
N ILE A 146 25.73 -15.68 21.49
CA ILE A 146 26.45 -15.83 22.74
C ILE A 146 25.74 -14.98 23.78
N ALA A 147 25.52 -15.51 24.97
CA ALA A 147 24.95 -14.80 26.09
C ALA A 147 26.07 -14.37 27.05
N TYR A 148 26.18 -13.09 27.29
CA TYR A 148 27.03 -12.53 28.34
C TYR A 148 26.15 -12.14 29.52
N THR A 149 26.54 -12.61 30.72
CA THR A 149 25.88 -12.19 31.96
C THR A 149 26.74 -11.11 32.57
N GLN A 150 26.21 -9.90 32.68
CA GLN A 150 26.86 -8.81 33.40
C GLN A 150 26.13 -8.55 34.70
N GLN A 151 26.91 -8.38 35.77
CA GLN A 151 26.39 -7.99 37.06
C GLN A 151 26.22 -6.46 37.05
N SER A 152 24.98 -6.00 37.17
CA SER A 152 24.61 -4.60 37.28
C SER A 152 24.19 -4.30 38.72
N ILE A 153 24.18 -3.02 39.12
CA ILE A 153 23.71 -2.55 40.43
C ILE A 153 22.26 -2.98 40.74
N LEU A 154 21.49 -3.27 39.67
CA LEU A 154 20.08 -3.70 39.74
C LEU A 154 19.89 -5.22 39.57
N GLY A 155 20.98 -6.02 39.55
CA GLY A 155 20.90 -7.46 39.35
C GLY A 155 21.70 -7.98 38.15
N MET A 156 21.55 -9.30 37.88
CA MET A 156 22.20 -9.95 36.74
C MET A 156 21.45 -9.67 35.44
N VAL A 157 22.05 -8.94 34.54
CA VAL A 157 21.52 -8.69 33.18
C VAL A 157 22.16 -9.68 32.22
N ARG A 158 21.34 -10.46 31.53
CA ARG A 158 21.76 -11.39 30.47
C ARG A 158 21.61 -10.73 29.11
N ASN A 159 22.73 -10.33 28.52
CA ASN A 159 22.76 -9.74 27.18
C ASN A 159 23.08 -10.83 26.14
N VAL A 160 22.27 -10.94 25.08
CA VAL A 160 22.44 -11.93 24.03
C VAL A 160 22.88 -11.19 22.76
N GLN A 161 24.08 -11.54 22.26
CA GLN A 161 24.65 -10.93 21.06
C GLN A 161 24.91 -11.98 19.97
N PRO A 162 24.91 -11.59 18.68
CA PRO A 162 25.36 -12.47 17.61
C PRO A 162 26.81 -12.93 17.88
N CYS A 163 27.08 -14.20 17.64
CA CYS A 163 28.43 -14.75 17.80
C CYS A 163 29.41 -14.04 16.84
N PRO A 164 30.50 -13.46 17.35
CA PRO A 164 31.44 -12.72 16.52
C PRO A 164 32.17 -13.58 15.48
N ASP A 165 32.34 -14.87 15.72
CA ASP A 165 33.08 -15.76 14.83
C ASP A 165 32.22 -16.24 13.63
N CYS A 166 30.95 -16.52 13.86
CA CYS A 166 30.04 -16.98 12.81
C CYS A 166 29.01 -15.91 12.37
N HIS A 167 29.04 -14.72 12.95
CA HIS A 167 28.13 -13.61 12.64
C HIS A 167 26.63 -13.99 12.64
N GLY A 168 26.25 -14.86 13.58
CA GLY A 168 24.87 -15.27 13.73
C GLY A 168 24.48 -16.55 13.00
N THR A 169 25.29 -17.08 12.10
CA THR A 169 24.97 -18.27 11.29
C THR A 169 25.06 -19.59 12.05
N GLY A 170 25.83 -19.66 13.13
CA GLY A 170 26.12 -20.89 13.88
C GLY A 170 27.10 -21.83 13.17
N LYS A 171 27.54 -21.50 11.95
CA LYS A 171 28.42 -22.32 11.12
C LYS A 171 29.62 -21.51 10.66
N ILE A 172 30.76 -22.17 10.46
CA ILE A 172 32.00 -21.57 9.93
C ILE A 172 32.34 -22.26 8.61
N ILE A 173 32.58 -21.47 7.57
CA ILE A 173 32.98 -21.95 6.25
C ILE A 173 34.50 -21.69 6.10
N LYS A 174 35.32 -22.74 6.10
CA LYS A 174 36.75 -22.64 5.89
C LYS A 174 37.08 -22.34 4.45
N GLU A 175 36.50 -23.09 3.52
CA GLU A 175 36.67 -22.87 2.08
C GLU A 175 35.38 -22.36 1.47
N LYS A 176 35.40 -21.11 1.00
CA LYS A 176 34.22 -20.48 0.41
C LYS A 176 33.93 -20.97 -0.99
N CYS A 177 32.69 -21.13 -1.36
CA CYS A 177 32.26 -21.40 -2.73
C CYS A 177 32.70 -20.26 -3.66
N PRO A 178 33.38 -20.58 -4.78
CA PRO A 178 33.89 -19.54 -5.70
C PRO A 178 32.80 -18.71 -6.38
N ASP A 179 31.59 -19.22 -6.53
CA ASP A 179 30.51 -18.53 -7.23
C ASP A 179 29.69 -17.59 -6.31
N CYS A 180 29.45 -18.00 -5.08
CA CYS A 180 28.66 -17.20 -4.13
C CYS A 180 29.50 -16.56 -3.02
N TYR A 181 30.82 -16.81 -2.99
CA TYR A 181 31.76 -16.24 -2.01
C TYR A 181 31.34 -16.46 -0.54
N GLY A 182 30.71 -17.60 -0.28
CA GLY A 182 30.29 -17.96 1.08
C GLY A 182 28.85 -17.56 1.45
N THR A 183 28.13 -16.82 0.61
CA THR A 183 26.77 -16.38 0.90
C THR A 183 25.73 -17.48 0.72
N GLY A 184 26.01 -18.50 -0.07
CA GLY A 184 25.04 -19.53 -0.46
C GLY A 184 24.05 -19.09 -1.55
N TYR A 185 24.05 -17.82 -1.95
CA TYR A 185 23.11 -17.24 -2.92
C TYR A 185 23.85 -16.50 -4.03
N ILE A 186 23.27 -16.49 -5.22
CA ILE A 186 23.72 -15.72 -6.39
C ILE A 186 22.59 -14.78 -6.83
N SER A 187 22.95 -13.59 -7.30
CA SER A 187 21.97 -12.66 -7.89
C SER A 187 21.75 -13.03 -9.35
N THR A 188 20.51 -13.30 -9.72
CA THR A 188 20.14 -13.70 -11.09
C THR A 188 18.99 -12.82 -11.57
N LYS A 189 19.12 -12.32 -12.79
CA LYS A 189 18.05 -11.59 -13.47
C LYS A 189 17.02 -12.60 -13.99
N LYS A 190 15.77 -12.48 -13.54
CA LYS A 190 14.64 -13.31 -14.00
C LYS A 190 13.56 -12.46 -14.62
N THR A 191 13.08 -12.91 -15.76
CA THR A 191 11.89 -12.33 -16.41
C THR A 191 10.64 -13.03 -15.87
N ILE A 192 9.75 -12.26 -15.28
CA ILE A 192 8.51 -12.76 -14.68
C ILE A 192 7.34 -12.11 -15.41
N GLU A 193 6.38 -12.92 -15.83
CA GLU A 193 5.13 -12.43 -16.39
C GLU A 193 4.17 -12.06 -15.26
N VAL A 194 3.66 -10.83 -15.31
CA VAL A 194 2.75 -10.25 -14.33
C VAL A 194 1.44 -9.93 -15.00
N THR A 195 0.37 -10.58 -14.58
CA THR A 195 -0.98 -10.28 -15.02
C THR A 195 -1.56 -9.17 -14.15
N ILE A 196 -1.89 -8.06 -14.79
CA ILE A 196 -2.45 -6.88 -14.17
C ILE A 196 -3.96 -6.87 -14.44
N PRO A 197 -4.80 -6.93 -13.39
CA PRO A 197 -6.25 -6.96 -13.58
C PRO A 197 -6.80 -5.63 -14.10
N ALA A 198 -7.91 -5.70 -14.84
CA ALA A 198 -8.67 -4.53 -15.24
C ALA A 198 -9.20 -3.78 -14.02
N GLY A 199 -9.21 -2.45 -14.11
CA GLY A 199 -9.69 -1.58 -13.02
C GLY A 199 -8.69 -1.28 -11.93
N ILE A 200 -7.46 -1.81 -12.02
CA ILE A 200 -6.39 -1.52 -11.05
C ILE A 200 -6.18 -0.01 -10.91
N ASP A 201 -5.87 0.42 -9.70
CA ASP A 201 -5.61 1.84 -9.43
C ASP A 201 -4.11 2.15 -9.35
N ASN A 202 -3.77 3.43 -9.50
CA ASN A 202 -2.38 3.88 -9.42
C ASN A 202 -1.81 3.60 -8.03
N GLY A 203 -0.60 3.03 -7.97
CA GLY A 203 0.07 2.66 -6.72
C GLY A 203 -0.41 1.35 -6.09
N GLN A 204 -1.44 0.70 -6.62
CA GLN A 204 -1.84 -0.62 -6.12
C GLN A 204 -0.80 -1.67 -6.46
N CYS A 205 -0.68 -2.68 -5.58
CA CYS A 205 0.30 -3.75 -5.72
C CYS A 205 -0.36 -5.06 -6.13
N VAL A 206 0.22 -5.71 -7.14
CA VAL A 206 -0.07 -7.10 -7.50
C VAL A 206 0.92 -8.01 -6.80
N ARG A 207 0.44 -8.96 -6.01
CA ARG A 207 1.26 -9.93 -5.28
C ARG A 207 1.38 -11.23 -6.06
N ILE A 208 2.62 -11.66 -6.29
CA ILE A 208 2.92 -12.94 -6.93
C ILE A 208 3.60 -13.82 -5.90
N GLN A 209 2.90 -14.86 -5.47
CA GLN A 209 3.35 -15.73 -4.39
C GLN A 209 4.61 -16.52 -4.76
N GLY A 210 5.55 -16.66 -3.82
CA GLY A 210 6.74 -17.47 -3.97
C GLY A 210 7.74 -16.98 -5.01
N LYS A 211 7.61 -15.74 -5.51
CA LYS A 211 8.53 -15.11 -6.49
C LYS A 211 9.46 -14.08 -5.86
N GLY A 212 9.54 -14.03 -4.51
CA GLY A 212 10.49 -13.22 -3.76
C GLY A 212 11.85 -13.92 -3.54
N GLU A 213 12.62 -13.46 -2.54
CA GLU A 213 13.91 -14.06 -2.19
C GLU A 213 13.74 -15.47 -1.59
N PRO A 214 14.73 -16.34 -1.72
CA PRO A 214 14.71 -17.66 -1.09
C PRO A 214 14.72 -17.54 0.44
N GLY A 215 14.02 -18.43 1.12
CA GLY A 215 14.09 -18.55 2.56
C GLY A 215 15.42 -19.14 3.03
N THR A 216 15.73 -18.97 4.31
CA THR A 216 16.89 -19.57 4.95
C THR A 216 16.49 -20.82 5.72
N ASN A 217 17.45 -21.75 5.89
CA ASN A 217 17.27 -23.03 6.62
C ASN A 217 16.06 -23.85 6.14
N GLY A 218 15.78 -23.88 4.82
CA GLY A 218 14.64 -24.61 4.26
C GLY A 218 13.30 -23.89 4.37
N GLY A 219 13.31 -22.59 4.71
CA GLY A 219 12.10 -21.76 4.73
C GLY A 219 11.54 -21.49 3.35
N ALA A 220 10.25 -21.16 3.28
CA ALA A 220 9.57 -20.81 2.02
C ALA A 220 10.13 -19.51 1.43
N ARG A 221 10.02 -19.36 0.12
CA ARG A 221 10.36 -18.10 -0.56
C ARG A 221 9.41 -16.98 -0.12
N GLY A 222 9.89 -15.75 -0.20
CA GLY A 222 9.05 -14.55 -0.12
C GLY A 222 8.20 -14.36 -1.37
N ASP A 223 7.47 -13.28 -1.42
CA ASP A 223 6.60 -12.92 -2.54
C ASP A 223 7.20 -11.75 -3.34
N LEU A 224 6.76 -11.63 -4.59
CA LEU A 224 7.05 -10.47 -5.41
C LEU A 224 5.85 -9.52 -5.37
N LEU A 225 6.07 -8.31 -4.93
CA LEU A 225 5.09 -7.23 -4.87
C LEU A 225 5.37 -6.25 -6.03
N VAL A 226 4.46 -6.20 -6.99
CA VAL A 226 4.58 -5.35 -8.17
C VAL A 226 3.67 -4.14 -8.01
N ALA A 227 4.25 -2.97 -7.73
CA ALA A 227 3.50 -1.72 -7.68
C ALA A 227 3.19 -1.25 -9.11
N VAL A 228 1.93 -0.98 -9.39
CA VAL A 228 1.48 -0.54 -10.71
C VAL A 228 1.42 0.97 -10.76
N MET A 229 2.14 1.56 -11.72
CA MET A 229 2.12 2.99 -11.99
C MET A 229 1.40 3.23 -13.32
N ILE A 230 0.32 4.00 -13.27
CA ILE A 230 -0.50 4.31 -14.45
C ILE A 230 -0.04 5.63 -15.04
N ALA A 231 0.27 5.63 -16.34
CA ALA A 231 0.57 6.87 -17.04
C ALA A 231 -0.70 7.73 -17.15
N ALA A 232 -0.57 9.01 -16.85
CA ALA A 232 -1.67 9.96 -17.02
C ALA A 232 -2.11 10.02 -18.50
N GLU A 233 -3.40 10.00 -18.74
CA GLU A 233 -3.98 10.20 -20.08
C GLU A 233 -4.54 11.62 -20.14
N PRO A 234 -4.04 12.48 -21.06
CA PRO A 234 -4.52 13.84 -21.18
C PRO A 234 -6.03 13.90 -21.42
N GLY A 235 -6.71 14.75 -20.67
CA GLY A 235 -8.15 14.92 -20.75
C GLY A 235 -8.99 13.97 -19.91
N PHE A 236 -8.39 13.01 -19.21
CA PHE A 236 -9.08 12.15 -18.26
C PHE A 236 -8.50 12.31 -16.85
N GLU A 237 -9.38 12.48 -15.89
CA GLU A 237 -9.09 12.38 -14.46
C GLU A 237 -9.84 11.21 -13.88
N ARG A 238 -9.19 10.42 -13.01
CA ARG A 238 -9.77 9.26 -12.38
C ARG A 238 -9.95 9.50 -10.89
N ASP A 239 -11.12 9.18 -10.38
CA ASP A 239 -11.41 9.10 -8.95
C ASP A 239 -12.12 7.77 -8.65
N GLY A 240 -11.39 6.86 -8.03
CA GLY A 240 -11.85 5.48 -7.79
C GLY A 240 -12.22 4.77 -9.09
N TYR A 241 -13.50 4.47 -9.27
CA TYR A 241 -14.02 3.85 -10.50
C TYR A 241 -14.65 4.85 -11.47
N ASN A 242 -14.78 6.11 -11.07
CA ASN A 242 -15.34 7.16 -11.92
C ASN A 242 -14.23 7.86 -12.71
N ILE A 243 -14.63 8.38 -13.87
CA ILE A 243 -13.78 9.16 -14.76
C ILE A 243 -14.40 10.52 -14.96
N PHE A 244 -13.56 11.54 -15.03
CA PHE A 244 -13.95 12.91 -15.29
C PHE A 244 -13.21 13.41 -16.52
N SER A 245 -13.93 14.15 -17.38
CA SER A 245 -13.32 14.82 -18.53
C SER A 245 -14.07 16.09 -18.89
N ASN A 246 -13.39 16.99 -19.60
CA ASN A 246 -13.99 18.18 -20.15
C ASN A 246 -14.24 17.97 -21.64
N VAL A 247 -15.44 18.34 -22.09
CA VAL A 247 -15.83 18.30 -23.51
C VAL A 247 -16.13 19.70 -23.96
N THR A 248 -15.37 20.16 -24.94
CA THR A 248 -15.53 21.50 -25.53
C THR A 248 -16.65 21.49 -26.54
N ILE A 249 -17.60 22.40 -26.41
CA ILE A 249 -18.73 22.59 -27.32
C ILE A 249 -18.76 24.04 -27.84
N SER A 250 -19.28 24.24 -29.03
CA SER A 250 -19.43 25.57 -29.56
C SER A 250 -20.61 26.30 -28.92
N TYR A 251 -20.59 27.63 -28.90
CA TYR A 251 -21.71 28.46 -28.41
C TYR A 251 -23.03 28.13 -29.13
N PRO A 252 -23.08 28.01 -30.49
CA PRO A 252 -24.31 27.60 -31.17
C PRO A 252 -24.83 26.22 -30.71
N THR A 253 -23.94 25.26 -30.50
CA THR A 253 -24.32 23.92 -29.97
C THR A 253 -24.88 23.99 -28.57
N ALA A 254 -24.35 24.85 -27.72
CA ALA A 254 -24.85 25.06 -26.37
C ALA A 254 -26.26 25.68 -26.36
N VAL A 255 -26.53 26.64 -27.28
CA VAL A 255 -27.82 27.36 -27.37
C VAL A 255 -28.89 26.56 -28.11
N LEU A 256 -28.55 26.03 -29.28
CA LEU A 256 -29.51 25.33 -30.15
C LEU A 256 -29.64 23.86 -29.93
N GLY A 257 -28.71 23.29 -29.16
CA GLY A 257 -28.55 21.86 -29.03
C GLY A 257 -27.79 21.24 -30.20
N GLY A 258 -27.58 19.94 -30.13
CA GLY A 258 -26.89 19.19 -31.19
C GLY A 258 -26.10 18.00 -30.64
N GLU A 259 -25.54 17.23 -31.56
CA GLU A 259 -24.72 16.06 -31.20
C GLU A 259 -23.24 16.43 -31.04
N VAL A 260 -22.61 15.90 -30.01
CA VAL A 260 -21.19 16.11 -29.72
C VAL A 260 -20.52 14.73 -29.54
N LYS A 261 -19.35 14.55 -30.12
CA LYS A 261 -18.49 13.38 -29.90
C LYS A 261 -17.76 13.50 -28.59
N VAL A 262 -17.97 12.53 -27.72
CA VAL A 262 -17.33 12.43 -26.42
C VAL A 262 -16.35 11.27 -26.44
N LYS A 263 -15.07 11.56 -26.20
CA LYS A 263 -14.05 10.51 -26.00
C LYS A 263 -14.30 9.82 -24.65
N THR A 264 -14.47 8.52 -24.67
CA THR A 264 -14.58 7.69 -23.46
C THR A 264 -13.47 6.64 -23.43
N VAL A 265 -13.34 5.89 -22.36
CA VAL A 265 -12.35 4.81 -22.23
C VAL A 265 -12.60 3.65 -23.19
N ASP A 266 -13.82 3.53 -23.72
CA ASP A 266 -14.20 2.45 -24.67
C ASP A 266 -14.22 2.96 -26.12
N GLY A 267 -13.86 4.22 -26.37
CA GLY A 267 -13.95 4.86 -27.66
C GLY A 267 -14.84 6.09 -27.65
N GLU A 268 -15.24 6.57 -28.82
CA GLU A 268 -16.09 7.73 -28.96
C GLU A 268 -17.57 7.38 -28.82
N VAL A 269 -18.33 8.24 -28.13
CA VAL A 269 -19.77 8.14 -27.96
C VAL A 269 -20.40 9.46 -28.41
N LEU A 270 -21.51 9.42 -29.12
CA LEU A 270 -22.30 10.60 -29.43
C LEU A 270 -23.19 10.94 -28.23
N TYR A 271 -23.13 12.22 -27.83
CA TYR A 271 -23.96 12.76 -26.78
C TYR A 271 -24.82 13.91 -27.35
N GLU A 272 -26.11 13.86 -27.11
CA GLU A 272 -27.05 14.91 -27.52
C GLU A 272 -27.12 16.02 -26.47
N VAL A 273 -26.58 17.19 -26.83
CA VAL A 273 -26.62 18.39 -26.00
C VAL A 273 -28.00 19.04 -26.12
N LYS A 274 -28.67 19.27 -25.00
CA LYS A 274 -29.98 19.95 -25.00
C LYS A 274 -29.84 21.44 -25.29
N PRO A 275 -30.84 22.04 -25.97
CA PRO A 275 -30.86 23.49 -26.15
C PRO A 275 -30.80 24.24 -24.82
N GLY A 276 -30.03 25.33 -24.77
CA GLY A 276 -29.88 26.15 -23.56
C GLY A 276 -28.97 25.54 -22.49
N THR A 277 -28.06 24.65 -22.87
CA THR A 277 -27.10 24.02 -21.93
C THR A 277 -26.06 25.06 -21.50
N ALA A 278 -25.97 25.33 -20.21
CA ALA A 278 -24.98 26.23 -19.63
C ALA A 278 -23.55 25.64 -19.65
N SER A 279 -22.55 26.54 -19.83
CA SER A 279 -21.15 26.13 -19.66
C SER A 279 -20.88 25.64 -18.23
N GLY A 280 -20.11 24.56 -18.08
CA GLY A 280 -19.88 23.90 -16.78
C GLY A 280 -20.94 22.85 -16.41
N THR A 281 -21.94 22.62 -17.26
CA THR A 281 -22.95 21.57 -17.03
C THR A 281 -22.27 20.20 -17.00
N ARG A 282 -22.49 19.47 -15.89
CA ARG A 282 -21.96 18.11 -15.72
C ARG A 282 -22.98 17.07 -16.14
N VAL A 283 -22.56 16.16 -16.98
CA VAL A 283 -23.35 15.05 -17.51
C VAL A 283 -22.75 13.73 -17.10
N ARG A 284 -23.60 12.77 -16.72
CA ARG A 284 -23.19 11.42 -16.31
C ARG A 284 -23.45 10.41 -17.44
N LEU A 285 -22.40 9.81 -17.93
CA LEU A 285 -22.46 8.67 -18.85
C LEU A 285 -22.36 7.37 -18.01
N ARG A 286 -23.49 6.72 -17.79
CA ARG A 286 -23.57 5.52 -16.93
C ARG A 286 -22.76 4.36 -17.49
N GLY A 287 -21.99 3.67 -16.61
CA GLY A 287 -21.22 2.50 -16.96
C GLY A 287 -20.03 2.75 -17.91
N LYS A 288 -19.65 4.02 -18.16
CA LYS A 288 -18.52 4.41 -18.99
C LYS A 288 -17.26 4.76 -18.21
N GLY A 289 -17.24 4.44 -16.91
CA GLY A 289 -16.07 4.55 -16.05
C GLY A 289 -15.18 3.32 -16.06
N MET A 290 -14.32 3.21 -15.02
CA MET A 290 -13.40 2.07 -14.83
C MET A 290 -14.15 0.81 -14.39
N PRO A 291 -13.71 -0.37 -14.82
CA PRO A 291 -14.24 -1.63 -14.30
C PRO A 291 -13.80 -1.83 -12.84
N THR A 292 -14.57 -2.61 -12.07
CA THR A 292 -14.16 -2.98 -10.72
C THR A 292 -13.22 -4.18 -10.74
N LEU A 293 -12.28 -4.24 -9.79
CA LEU A 293 -11.32 -5.35 -9.69
C LEU A 293 -11.98 -6.72 -9.48
N ARG A 294 -13.13 -6.76 -8.80
CA ARG A 294 -13.85 -8.00 -8.48
C ARG A 294 -14.70 -8.51 -9.65
N ASN A 295 -15.28 -7.59 -10.42
CA ASN A 295 -16.16 -7.94 -11.52
C ASN A 295 -16.02 -6.94 -12.66
N LYS A 296 -15.45 -7.38 -13.77
CA LYS A 296 -15.22 -6.56 -14.98
C LYS A 296 -16.51 -5.99 -15.58
N ASN A 297 -17.66 -6.63 -15.34
CA ASN A 297 -18.94 -6.18 -15.86
C ASN A 297 -19.57 -5.05 -15.04
N VAL A 298 -19.08 -4.83 -13.82
CA VAL A 298 -19.49 -3.70 -12.98
C VAL A 298 -18.50 -2.57 -13.18
N ARG A 299 -19.01 -1.43 -13.66
CA ARG A 299 -18.18 -0.27 -13.97
C ARG A 299 -18.71 0.97 -13.26
N GLY A 300 -17.81 1.89 -12.97
CA GLY A 300 -18.17 3.23 -12.56
C GLY A 300 -18.75 4.05 -13.73
N ASP A 301 -18.91 5.33 -13.51
CA ASP A 301 -19.48 6.25 -14.47
C ASP A 301 -18.43 7.22 -15.01
N HIS A 302 -18.71 7.77 -16.17
CA HIS A 302 -17.91 8.86 -16.73
C HIS A 302 -18.70 10.17 -16.62
N TYR A 303 -18.15 11.13 -15.90
CA TYR A 303 -18.71 12.46 -15.76
C TYR A 303 -18.01 13.40 -16.73
N ILE A 304 -18.77 13.92 -17.67
CA ILE A 304 -18.27 14.95 -18.62
C ILE A 304 -18.74 16.32 -18.16
N THR A 305 -17.86 17.31 -18.26
CA THR A 305 -18.21 18.71 -18.05
C THR A 305 -18.21 19.41 -19.42
N LEU A 306 -19.37 19.91 -19.82
CA LEU A 306 -19.51 20.64 -21.08
C LEU A 306 -18.99 22.07 -20.91
N VAL A 307 -17.96 22.42 -21.66
CA VAL A 307 -17.32 23.74 -21.61
C VAL A 307 -17.51 24.44 -22.94
N VAL A 308 -18.13 25.61 -22.91
CA VAL A 308 -18.33 26.41 -24.13
C VAL A 308 -17.00 27.03 -24.53
N ASP A 309 -16.56 26.74 -25.75
CA ASP A 309 -15.36 27.34 -26.31
C ASP A 309 -15.63 28.74 -26.83
N ILE A 310 -14.72 29.64 -26.50
CA ILE A 310 -14.76 31.02 -27.00
C ILE A 310 -13.60 31.21 -28.00
N PRO A 311 -13.89 31.22 -29.32
CA PRO A 311 -12.83 31.32 -30.31
C PRO A 311 -12.13 32.67 -30.24
N THR A 312 -10.81 32.65 -30.14
CA THR A 312 -9.98 33.87 -30.09
C THR A 312 -9.70 34.47 -31.47
N LYS A 313 -9.81 33.67 -32.51
CA LYS A 313 -9.59 34.09 -33.92
C LYS A 313 -10.88 33.90 -34.71
N LEU A 314 -11.44 34.98 -35.23
CA LEU A 314 -12.65 34.98 -36.02
C LEU A 314 -12.37 35.60 -37.38
N THR A 315 -13.00 35.04 -38.43
CA THR A 315 -13.05 35.66 -39.74
C THR A 315 -13.92 36.91 -39.71
N ASN A 316 -13.83 37.79 -40.74
CA ASN A 316 -14.67 38.99 -40.82
C ASN A 316 -16.16 38.64 -40.91
N GLU A 317 -16.50 37.59 -41.66
CA GLU A 317 -17.87 37.08 -41.80
C GLU A 317 -18.42 36.60 -40.45
N GLN A 318 -17.60 35.86 -39.67
CA GLN A 318 -18.01 35.39 -38.35
C GLN A 318 -18.24 36.54 -37.36
N LYS A 319 -17.42 37.62 -37.44
CA LYS A 319 -17.61 38.84 -36.63
C LYS A 319 -18.90 39.58 -37.00
N GLU A 320 -19.18 39.69 -38.28
CA GLU A 320 -20.42 40.31 -38.76
C GLU A 320 -21.66 39.51 -38.33
N ALA A 321 -21.64 38.19 -38.44
CA ALA A 321 -22.71 37.33 -37.97
C ALA A 321 -22.95 37.45 -36.47
N LEU A 322 -21.85 37.46 -35.66
CA LEU A 322 -21.95 37.63 -34.21
C LEU A 322 -22.46 39.02 -33.82
N ALA A 323 -22.07 40.08 -34.54
CA ALA A 323 -22.58 41.43 -34.30
C ALA A 323 -24.07 41.55 -34.65
N ALA A 324 -24.50 40.91 -35.73
CA ALA A 324 -25.91 40.84 -36.07
C ALA A 324 -26.74 40.10 -35.01
N TYR A 325 -26.22 39.00 -34.49
CA TYR A 325 -26.83 38.25 -33.37
C TYR A 325 -26.93 39.12 -32.11
N ASP A 326 -25.84 39.79 -31.70
CA ASP A 326 -25.78 40.65 -30.52
C ASP A 326 -26.80 41.81 -30.63
N LYS A 327 -26.94 42.43 -31.83
CA LYS A 327 -27.95 43.45 -32.10
C LYS A 327 -29.38 42.96 -31.91
N LEU A 328 -29.66 41.71 -32.33
CA LEU A 328 -30.98 41.10 -32.15
C LEU A 328 -31.28 40.83 -30.66
N LEU A 329 -30.24 40.51 -29.88
CA LEU A 329 -30.37 40.15 -28.49
C LEU A 329 -30.47 41.36 -27.55
N THR A 330 -29.69 42.41 -27.81
CA THR A 330 -29.58 43.60 -26.93
C THR A 330 -30.35 44.81 -27.45
N GLY A 331 -30.72 44.85 -28.73
CA GLY A 331 -31.31 46.02 -29.38
C GLY A 331 -30.31 47.16 -29.71
N GLU A 332 -29.02 46.97 -29.37
CA GLU A 332 -27.98 47.99 -29.54
C GLU A 332 -26.99 47.61 -30.66
N GLU A 333 -26.53 48.63 -31.44
CA GLU A 333 -25.49 48.42 -32.45
C GLU A 333 -24.09 48.56 -31.82
N LYS A 334 -23.35 47.45 -31.71
CA LYS A 334 -21.91 47.51 -31.39
C LYS A 334 -21.09 47.67 -32.66
N HIS A 335 -20.42 48.80 -32.80
CA HIS A 335 -19.51 49.02 -33.91
C HIS A 335 -18.25 48.15 -33.79
N ILE A 336 -18.09 47.23 -34.73
CA ILE A 336 -16.85 46.46 -34.90
C ILE A 336 -15.78 47.41 -35.44
N LYS A 337 -14.79 47.78 -34.63
CA LYS A 337 -13.64 48.57 -35.10
C LYS A 337 -12.91 47.77 -36.19
N LYS A 338 -13.08 48.16 -37.46
CA LYS A 338 -12.22 47.70 -38.55
C LYS A 338 -10.81 48.20 -38.23
N LYS A 339 -9.85 47.32 -37.98
CA LYS A 339 -8.43 47.71 -37.96
C LYS A 339 -8.10 48.29 -39.33
N GLY A 340 -7.99 49.62 -39.41
CA GLY A 340 -7.53 50.29 -40.61
C GLY A 340 -6.12 49.81 -40.92
N PHE A 341 -5.94 49.37 -42.16
CA PHE A 341 -4.63 49.16 -42.73
C PHE A 341 -3.98 50.55 -42.86
N PHE A 342 -3.14 50.95 -41.93
CA PHE A 342 -2.20 52.01 -42.19
C PHE A 342 -1.02 51.38 -42.94
N LYS A 343 -0.82 51.90 -44.13
CA LYS A 343 0.35 51.69 -44.96
C LYS A 343 1.64 52.05 -44.25
#